data_c992a2d5091e4596b5aa700cfd954930
#
_entry.id   c992a2d5091e4596b5aa700cfd954930
#
_cell.length_a   1.000
_cell.length_b   1.000
_cell.length_c   1.000
_cell.angle_alpha   90.00
_cell.angle_beta   90.00
_cell.angle_gamma   90.00
#
_symmetry.space_group_name_H-M   'P 1'
#
loop_
_entity.id
_entity.type
_entity.pdbx_description
1 polymer ?
#
loop_
_entity_poly.entity_id
_entity_poly.type
_entity_poly.pdbx_seq_one_letter_code
_entity_poly.pdbx_strand_id
1 'polypeptide(L)'
;LPEAIRPHFITLYTSEVDDAGHATGPYSDKTKLALMNVDKELGRLWDYIQKSNLPINLVVVSDHGMEKLDSEKVIFLDDYISADDLKTFQYSDRGATGMMYNEDPAKVKMAYAALKANEKNFKVYLKGHTPRQYHMDHPSRTGDIVIIPDIPYYILTNHPVQGLKVTLKAGTHGWAFENKQMHAFFMAAGNNIAVNKIIPAFQNVDVYPFVLDLLNLSTSVPFDGNKKTLKRYITTN
;
A
#
# COMPACT_ATOMS: atom_id res chain seq x y z
N LEU A 1 20.08 -2.43 27.90
CA LEU A 1 20.59 -3.80 27.76
C LEU A 1 22.09 -3.78 27.54
N PRO A 2 22.86 -4.80 28.05
CA PRO A 2 24.25 -5.02 27.68
C PRO A 2 24.43 -5.14 26.17
N GLU A 3 25.57 -4.72 25.65
CA GLU A 3 25.83 -4.71 24.20
C GLU A 3 25.63 -6.08 23.54
N ALA A 4 26.11 -7.14 24.18
CA ALA A 4 26.03 -8.52 23.68
C ALA A 4 24.61 -9.05 23.44
N ILE A 5 23.58 -8.44 24.04
CA ILE A 5 22.16 -8.84 23.91
C ILE A 5 21.27 -7.71 23.43
N ARG A 6 21.87 -6.61 22.99
CA ARG A 6 21.12 -5.46 22.48
C ARG A 6 20.60 -5.78 21.07
N PRO A 7 19.30 -5.59 20.78
CA PRO A 7 18.78 -5.77 19.43
C PRO A 7 19.41 -4.74 18.49
N HIS A 8 19.81 -5.18 17.29
CA HIS A 8 20.34 -4.31 16.23
C HIS A 8 19.24 -3.80 15.30
N PHE A 9 18.06 -4.40 15.32
CA PHE A 9 16.90 -4.00 14.55
C PHE A 9 15.63 -4.10 15.38
N ILE A 10 14.84 -3.01 15.39
CA ILE A 10 13.58 -2.93 16.12
C ILE A 10 12.54 -2.35 15.16
N THR A 11 11.37 -2.97 15.09
CA THR A 11 10.22 -2.43 14.37
C THR A 11 9.15 -1.97 15.36
N LEU A 12 8.60 -0.79 15.10
CA LEU A 12 7.42 -0.25 15.75
C LEU A 12 6.34 -0.04 14.70
N TYR A 13 5.10 -0.34 15.03
CA TYR A 13 3.95 -0.13 14.15
C TYR A 13 2.85 0.61 14.90
N THR A 14 2.17 1.50 14.21
CA THR A 14 0.97 2.17 14.69
C THR A 14 -0.06 2.26 13.56
N SER A 15 -1.33 1.93 13.86
CA SER A 15 -2.45 2.03 12.92
C SER A 15 -3.29 3.28 13.10
N GLU A 16 -2.99 4.12 14.10
CA GLU A 16 -3.86 5.23 14.53
C GLU A 16 -4.26 6.17 13.40
N VAL A 17 -3.33 6.50 12.51
CA VAL A 17 -3.58 7.43 11.38
C VAL A 17 -4.45 6.74 10.32
N ASP A 18 -4.16 5.49 10.01
CA ASP A 18 -4.92 4.68 9.07
C ASP A 18 -6.34 4.44 9.55
N ASP A 19 -6.51 4.00 10.80
CA ASP A 19 -7.83 3.77 11.43
C ASP A 19 -8.68 5.04 11.42
N ALA A 20 -8.10 6.19 11.76
CA ALA A 20 -8.79 7.48 11.71
C ALA A 20 -9.19 7.86 10.29
N GLY A 21 -8.29 7.64 9.31
CA GLY A 21 -8.52 7.88 7.89
C GLY A 21 -9.66 7.03 7.33
N HIS A 22 -9.69 5.74 7.64
CA HIS A 22 -10.77 4.86 7.27
C HIS A 22 -12.12 5.26 7.89
N ALA A 23 -12.11 5.65 9.16
CA ALA A 23 -13.32 5.97 9.90
C ALA A 23 -13.92 7.33 9.53
N THR A 24 -13.08 8.34 9.24
CA THR A 24 -13.54 9.74 9.14
C THR A 24 -13.05 10.46 7.88
N GLY A 25 -12.25 9.79 7.05
CA GLY A 25 -11.63 10.33 5.85
C GLY A 25 -10.25 10.95 6.10
N PRO A 26 -9.35 10.87 5.10
CA PRO A 26 -7.95 11.29 5.25
C PRO A 26 -7.78 12.79 5.53
N TYR A 27 -8.75 13.61 5.16
CA TYR A 27 -8.69 15.08 5.31
C TYR A 27 -9.45 15.59 6.54
N SER A 28 -9.92 14.70 7.43
CA SER A 28 -10.71 15.07 8.61
C SER A 28 -9.82 15.60 9.76
N ASP A 29 -10.43 16.40 10.64
CA ASP A 29 -9.76 16.86 11.86
C ASP A 29 -9.34 15.70 12.78
N LYS A 30 -10.09 14.60 12.78
CA LYS A 30 -9.74 13.41 13.56
C LYS A 30 -8.48 12.73 13.03
N THR A 31 -8.35 12.58 11.70
CA THR A 31 -7.13 12.05 11.08
C THR A 31 -5.94 12.98 11.32
N LYS A 32 -6.15 14.29 11.22
CA LYS A 32 -5.12 15.27 11.55
C LYS A 32 -4.67 15.17 13.02
N LEU A 33 -5.61 15.00 13.94
CA LEU A 33 -5.29 14.83 15.35
C LEU A 33 -4.51 13.54 15.62
N ALA A 34 -4.90 12.42 14.98
CA ALA A 34 -4.16 11.16 15.06
C ALA A 34 -2.72 11.32 14.56
N LEU A 35 -2.52 12.00 13.42
CA LEU A 35 -1.20 12.31 12.88
C LEU A 35 -0.37 13.16 13.86
N MET A 36 -0.94 14.19 14.46
CA MET A 36 -0.26 15.03 15.46
C MET A 36 0.13 14.25 16.72
N ASN A 37 -0.68 13.28 17.14
CA ASN A 37 -0.37 12.42 18.28
C ASN A 37 0.83 11.51 17.97
N VAL A 38 0.83 10.87 16.80
CA VAL A 38 1.95 10.02 16.34
C VAL A 38 3.23 10.84 16.21
N ASP A 39 3.17 12.03 15.61
CA ASP A 39 4.31 12.96 15.48
C ASP A 39 4.89 13.33 16.84
N LYS A 40 4.05 13.65 17.82
CA LYS A 40 4.46 13.94 19.19
C LYS A 40 5.22 12.77 19.84
N GLU A 41 4.72 11.54 19.67
CA GLU A 41 5.39 10.37 20.24
C GLU A 41 6.69 10.02 19.51
N LEU A 42 6.75 10.23 18.19
CA LEU A 42 8.00 10.14 17.44
C LEU A 42 9.02 11.18 17.90
N GLY A 43 8.59 12.41 18.18
CA GLY A 43 9.45 13.44 18.75
C GLY A 43 10.04 13.01 20.11
N ARG A 44 9.23 12.43 21.01
CA ARG A 44 9.70 11.87 22.28
C ARG A 44 10.70 10.73 22.11
N LEU A 45 10.44 9.83 21.14
CA LEU A 45 11.37 8.74 20.79
C LEU A 45 12.70 9.31 20.29
N TRP A 46 12.65 10.30 19.40
CA TRP A 46 13.83 10.95 18.87
C TRP A 46 14.66 11.63 19.96
N ASP A 47 14.02 12.36 20.87
CA ASP A 47 14.69 12.96 22.04
C ASP A 47 15.40 11.92 22.90
N TYR A 48 14.76 10.76 23.10
CA TYR A 48 15.36 9.66 23.84
C TYR A 48 16.59 9.08 23.11
N ILE A 49 16.48 8.87 21.79
CA ILE A 49 17.59 8.41 20.96
C ILE A 49 18.79 9.36 21.08
N GLN A 50 18.55 10.67 20.95
CA GLN A 50 19.62 11.68 21.07
C GLN A 50 20.31 11.68 22.44
N LYS A 51 19.56 11.48 23.51
CA LYS A 51 20.07 11.42 24.89
C LYS A 51 20.78 10.11 25.23
N SER A 52 20.52 9.05 24.48
CA SER A 52 21.08 7.71 24.76
C SER A 52 22.58 7.59 24.46
N ASN A 53 23.14 8.48 23.65
CA ASN A 53 24.51 8.40 23.10
C ASN A 53 24.79 7.09 22.33
N LEU A 54 23.76 6.37 21.90
CA LEU A 54 23.90 5.17 21.08
C LEU A 54 23.83 5.51 19.58
N PRO A 55 24.57 4.80 18.72
CA PRO A 55 24.55 5.04 17.28
C PRO A 55 23.27 4.47 16.64
N ILE A 56 22.14 5.08 16.92
CA ILE A 56 20.81 4.62 16.44
C ILE A 56 20.42 5.43 15.22
N ASN A 57 19.99 4.74 14.17
CA ASN A 57 19.31 5.32 13.02
C ASN A 57 17.81 5.09 13.19
N LEU A 58 17.02 6.15 13.06
CA LEU A 58 15.55 6.10 13.02
C LEU A 58 15.10 6.19 11.56
N VAL A 59 14.30 5.24 11.13
CA VAL A 59 13.65 5.24 9.81
C VAL A 59 12.15 5.22 10.02
N VAL A 60 11.45 6.19 9.48
CA VAL A 60 9.99 6.32 9.57
C VAL A 60 9.43 6.19 8.17
N VAL A 61 8.51 5.24 7.99
CA VAL A 61 7.87 4.97 6.70
C VAL A 61 6.37 4.75 6.91
N SER A 62 5.56 5.11 5.93
CA SER A 62 4.23 4.54 5.77
C SER A 62 4.23 3.53 4.62
N ASP A 63 3.29 2.63 4.63
CA ASP A 63 3.09 1.63 3.58
C ASP A 63 2.35 2.22 2.37
N HIS A 64 1.43 3.16 2.57
CA HIS A 64 0.63 3.83 1.55
C HIS A 64 0.14 5.20 2.02
N GLY A 65 -0.50 5.93 1.12
CA GLY A 65 -1.34 7.07 1.41
C GLY A 65 -2.81 6.66 1.52
N MET A 66 -3.75 7.60 1.37
CA MET A 66 -5.19 7.33 1.47
C MET A 66 -6.00 8.37 0.69
N GLU A 67 -7.16 7.97 0.16
CA GLU A 67 -8.11 8.87 -0.48
C GLU A 67 -9.52 8.69 0.10
N LYS A 68 -10.31 9.76 0.02
CA LYS A 68 -11.71 9.76 0.43
C LYS A 68 -12.53 8.91 -0.54
N LEU A 69 -13.42 8.07 0.00
CA LEU A 69 -14.39 7.34 -0.79
C LEU A 69 -15.61 8.20 -1.13
N ASP A 70 -16.13 7.97 -2.33
CA ASP A 70 -17.32 8.61 -2.85
C ASP A 70 -18.33 7.50 -3.25
N SER A 71 -19.49 7.47 -2.60
CA SER A 71 -20.52 6.48 -2.87
C SER A 71 -21.16 6.57 -4.27
N GLU A 72 -20.92 7.67 -4.98
CA GLU A 72 -21.33 7.84 -6.38
C GLU A 72 -20.26 7.33 -7.37
N LYS A 73 -19.06 7.01 -6.90
CA LYS A 73 -17.94 6.52 -7.69
C LYS A 73 -17.70 5.02 -7.42
N VAL A 74 -18.73 4.23 -7.70
CA VAL A 74 -18.68 2.76 -7.51
C VAL A 74 -18.80 2.06 -8.87
N ILE A 75 -18.00 1.02 -9.03
CA ILE A 75 -18.04 0.06 -10.14
C ILE A 75 -18.70 -1.20 -9.59
N PHE A 76 -19.87 -1.53 -10.08
CA PHE A 76 -20.57 -2.76 -9.73
C PHE A 76 -20.24 -3.84 -10.75
N LEU A 77 -19.72 -4.98 -10.31
CA LEU A 77 -19.32 -6.06 -11.21
C LEU A 77 -20.54 -6.74 -11.86
N ASP A 78 -21.71 -6.70 -11.23
CA ASP A 78 -22.97 -7.21 -11.76
C ASP A 78 -23.53 -6.37 -12.93
N ASP A 79 -22.98 -5.20 -13.22
CA ASP A 79 -23.24 -4.48 -14.47
C ASP A 79 -22.60 -5.17 -15.70
N TYR A 80 -21.59 -6.02 -15.50
CA TYR A 80 -20.78 -6.60 -16.56
C TYR A 80 -20.86 -8.14 -16.62
N ILE A 81 -21.10 -8.79 -15.49
CA ILE A 81 -21.09 -10.24 -15.32
C ILE A 81 -22.35 -10.64 -14.60
N SER A 82 -23.02 -11.71 -15.05
CA SER A 82 -24.24 -12.17 -14.40
C SER A 82 -24.03 -12.50 -12.91
N ALA A 83 -25.03 -12.24 -12.07
CA ALA A 83 -24.95 -12.52 -10.64
C ALA A 83 -24.64 -14.01 -10.34
N ASP A 84 -25.09 -14.93 -11.20
CA ASP A 84 -24.84 -16.37 -11.04
C ASP A 84 -23.41 -16.73 -11.40
N ASP A 85 -22.82 -16.12 -12.43
CA ASP A 85 -21.41 -16.28 -12.75
C ASP A 85 -20.52 -15.66 -11.66
N LEU A 86 -20.85 -14.47 -11.15
CA LEU A 86 -20.10 -13.81 -10.07
C LEU A 86 -20.01 -14.68 -8.82
N LYS A 87 -21.07 -15.43 -8.45
CA LYS A 87 -21.06 -16.37 -7.31
C LYS A 87 -20.04 -17.49 -7.46
N THR A 88 -19.60 -17.81 -8.67
CA THR A 88 -18.60 -18.86 -8.92
C THR A 88 -17.18 -18.41 -8.71
N PHE A 89 -16.93 -17.10 -8.58
CA PHE A 89 -15.60 -16.55 -8.33
C PHE A 89 -15.33 -16.40 -6.84
N GLN A 90 -14.08 -16.65 -6.45
CA GLN A 90 -13.54 -16.19 -5.19
C GLN A 90 -12.92 -14.80 -5.37
N TYR A 91 -12.93 -14.00 -4.30
CA TYR A 91 -12.41 -12.65 -4.31
C TYR A 91 -11.40 -12.50 -3.17
N SER A 92 -10.19 -11.98 -3.43
CA SER A 92 -9.28 -11.61 -2.36
C SER A 92 -9.35 -10.13 -2.01
N ASP A 93 -9.61 -9.28 -2.96
CA ASP A 93 -9.84 -7.87 -2.73
C ASP A 93 -11.04 -7.39 -3.56
N ARG A 94 -11.80 -6.49 -2.97
CA ARG A 94 -12.87 -5.72 -3.61
C ARG A 94 -12.75 -4.31 -3.07
N GLY A 95 -12.60 -3.35 -3.96
CA GLY A 95 -12.43 -1.98 -3.48
C GLY A 95 -11.53 -1.15 -4.40
N ALA A 96 -10.41 -0.69 -3.88
CA ALA A 96 -9.44 0.10 -4.63
C ALA A 96 -8.58 -0.74 -5.59
N THR A 97 -8.59 -2.05 -5.44
CA THR A 97 -8.09 -3.06 -6.40
C THR A 97 -8.95 -4.30 -6.25
N GLY A 98 -9.28 -4.98 -7.34
CA GLY A 98 -10.06 -6.21 -7.33
C GLY A 98 -9.24 -7.39 -7.85
N MET A 99 -9.32 -8.53 -7.15
CA MET A 99 -8.78 -9.81 -7.63
C MET A 99 -9.86 -10.88 -7.60
N MET A 100 -10.05 -11.54 -8.74
CA MET A 100 -11.03 -12.61 -8.92
C MET A 100 -10.32 -13.90 -9.30
N TYR A 101 -10.76 -15.02 -8.72
CA TYR A 101 -10.18 -16.35 -8.93
C TYR A 101 -11.28 -17.32 -9.35
N ASN A 102 -10.99 -18.17 -10.33
CA ASN A 102 -11.87 -19.27 -10.73
C ASN A 102 -11.03 -20.41 -11.36
N GLU A 103 -11.33 -21.64 -10.99
CA GLU A 103 -10.64 -22.82 -11.54
C GLU A 103 -11.05 -23.15 -12.97
N ASP A 104 -12.20 -22.60 -13.45
CA ASP A 104 -12.69 -22.79 -14.80
C ASP A 104 -12.14 -21.70 -15.75
N PRO A 105 -11.20 -22.02 -16.65
CA PRO A 105 -10.64 -21.04 -17.58
C PRO A 105 -11.68 -20.41 -18.55
N ALA A 106 -12.78 -21.12 -18.82
CA ALA A 106 -13.84 -20.60 -19.67
C ALA A 106 -14.58 -19.45 -18.97
N LYS A 107 -14.84 -19.58 -17.68
CA LYS A 107 -15.44 -18.51 -16.86
C LYS A 107 -14.50 -17.32 -16.70
N VAL A 108 -13.20 -17.57 -16.45
CA VAL A 108 -12.19 -16.51 -16.42
C VAL A 108 -12.16 -15.73 -17.73
N LYS A 109 -12.13 -16.45 -18.87
CA LYS A 109 -12.12 -15.82 -20.21
C LYS A 109 -13.37 -15.01 -20.48
N MET A 110 -14.53 -15.52 -20.12
CA MET A 110 -15.82 -14.82 -20.28
C MET A 110 -15.86 -13.54 -19.45
N ALA A 111 -15.56 -13.63 -18.16
CA ALA A 111 -15.58 -12.49 -17.24
C ALA A 111 -14.54 -11.41 -17.64
N TYR A 112 -13.32 -11.84 -17.99
CA TYR A 112 -12.30 -10.94 -18.50
C TYR A 112 -12.77 -10.21 -19.78
N ALA A 113 -13.35 -10.91 -20.74
CA ALA A 113 -13.83 -10.31 -21.99
C ALA A 113 -14.93 -9.27 -21.74
N ALA A 114 -15.88 -9.58 -20.83
CA ALA A 114 -16.95 -8.67 -20.45
C ALA A 114 -16.42 -7.38 -19.80
N LEU A 115 -15.50 -7.51 -18.85
CA LEU A 115 -14.86 -6.37 -18.20
C LEU A 115 -13.98 -5.58 -19.18
N LYS A 116 -13.19 -6.26 -20.01
CA LYS A 116 -12.27 -5.65 -20.98
C LYS A 116 -12.99 -4.80 -22.01
N ALA A 117 -14.14 -5.27 -22.50
CA ALA A 117 -14.96 -4.54 -23.46
C ALA A 117 -15.57 -3.23 -22.88
N ASN A 118 -15.60 -3.12 -21.54
CA ASN A 118 -16.25 -2.02 -20.83
C ASN A 118 -15.29 -1.20 -19.94
N GLU A 119 -13.99 -1.28 -20.18
CA GLU A 119 -12.99 -0.45 -19.47
C GLU A 119 -13.30 1.04 -19.60
N LYS A 120 -13.79 1.69 -18.56
CA LYS A 120 -14.09 3.12 -18.55
C LYS A 120 -13.41 3.86 -17.39
N ASN A 121 -13.61 3.41 -16.18
CA ASN A 121 -13.02 3.99 -14.97
C ASN A 121 -12.18 2.93 -14.23
N PHE A 122 -11.71 1.93 -14.95
CA PHE A 122 -10.84 0.86 -14.46
C PHE A 122 -10.07 0.25 -15.62
N LYS A 123 -9.02 -0.49 -15.27
CA LYS A 123 -8.29 -1.37 -16.16
C LYS A 123 -8.39 -2.80 -15.68
N VAL A 124 -8.47 -3.76 -16.60
CA VAL A 124 -8.52 -5.18 -16.28
C VAL A 124 -7.38 -5.93 -16.95
N TYR A 125 -6.79 -6.84 -16.19
CA TYR A 125 -5.65 -7.65 -16.60
C TYR A 125 -5.89 -9.12 -16.26
N LEU A 126 -5.40 -10.02 -17.11
CA LEU A 126 -5.24 -11.42 -16.74
C LEU A 126 -3.96 -11.60 -15.91
N LYS A 127 -3.91 -12.63 -15.09
CA LYS A 127 -2.70 -13.08 -14.40
C LYS A 127 -1.52 -13.18 -15.38
N GLY A 128 -0.36 -12.68 -14.98
CA GLY A 128 0.84 -12.64 -15.82
C GLY A 128 0.86 -11.48 -16.84
N HIS A 129 -0.16 -10.63 -16.86
CA HIS A 129 -0.27 -9.50 -17.80
C HIS A 129 -0.45 -8.15 -17.08
N THR A 130 -0.31 -8.10 -15.74
CA THR A 130 -0.30 -6.83 -15.02
C THR A 130 0.98 -6.05 -15.36
N PRO A 131 0.95 -4.71 -15.36
CA PRO A 131 2.15 -3.90 -15.56
C PRO A 131 3.25 -4.29 -14.56
N ARG A 132 4.46 -4.52 -15.05
CA ARG A 132 5.59 -5.03 -14.23
C ARG A 132 5.88 -4.17 -13.00
N GLN A 133 5.65 -2.87 -13.10
CA GLN A 133 5.86 -1.92 -12.02
C GLN A 133 4.97 -2.15 -10.78
N TYR A 134 3.89 -2.91 -10.91
CA TYR A 134 3.01 -3.24 -9.79
C TYR A 134 3.51 -4.43 -8.96
N HIS A 135 4.47 -5.19 -9.46
CA HIS A 135 5.00 -6.40 -8.80
C HIS A 135 3.89 -7.39 -8.35
N MET A 136 2.80 -7.48 -9.13
CA MET A 136 1.60 -8.23 -8.76
C MET A 136 1.51 -9.62 -9.41
N ASP A 137 2.41 -9.99 -10.32
CA ASP A 137 2.33 -11.26 -11.06
C ASP A 137 2.93 -12.45 -10.28
N HIS A 138 2.40 -12.73 -9.08
CA HIS A 138 2.82 -13.91 -8.32
C HIS A 138 1.94 -15.13 -8.67
N PRO A 139 2.52 -16.32 -9.03
CA PRO A 139 1.77 -17.46 -9.55
C PRO A 139 0.62 -17.95 -8.67
N SER A 140 0.79 -17.92 -7.35
CA SER A 140 -0.20 -18.46 -6.39
C SER A 140 -0.99 -17.38 -5.62
N ARG A 141 -0.61 -16.09 -5.74
CA ARG A 141 -1.25 -15.00 -4.97
C ARG A 141 -2.03 -14.02 -5.83
N THR A 142 -1.62 -13.84 -7.09
CA THR A 142 -2.32 -12.95 -8.02
C THR A 142 -3.60 -13.61 -8.53
N GLY A 143 -4.70 -12.86 -8.56
CA GLY A 143 -5.97 -13.30 -9.12
C GLY A 143 -5.87 -13.65 -10.61
N ASP A 144 -6.73 -14.55 -11.09
CA ASP A 144 -6.81 -14.87 -12.52
C ASP A 144 -7.25 -13.66 -13.33
N ILE A 145 -8.04 -12.77 -12.71
CA ILE A 145 -8.39 -11.44 -13.21
C ILE A 145 -8.01 -10.41 -12.13
N VAL A 146 -7.31 -9.36 -12.53
CA VAL A 146 -6.96 -8.20 -11.71
C VAL A 146 -7.65 -6.97 -12.27
N ILE A 147 -8.39 -6.24 -11.43
CA ILE A 147 -9.13 -5.03 -11.80
C ILE A 147 -8.53 -3.87 -11.01
N ILE A 148 -8.06 -2.85 -11.72
CA ILE A 148 -7.45 -1.65 -11.14
C ILE A 148 -8.32 -0.45 -11.50
N PRO A 149 -9.15 0.04 -10.56
CA PRO A 149 -9.98 1.21 -10.80
C PRO A 149 -9.17 2.50 -10.79
N ASP A 150 -9.65 3.47 -11.52
CA ASP A 150 -9.17 4.85 -11.42
C ASP A 150 -9.62 5.46 -10.08
N ILE A 151 -8.74 6.21 -9.42
CA ILE A 151 -9.11 6.91 -8.18
C ILE A 151 -10.18 8.00 -8.49
N PRO A 152 -11.24 8.16 -7.73
CA PRO A 152 -11.57 7.47 -6.48
C PRO A 152 -12.60 6.33 -6.64
N TYR A 153 -12.69 5.69 -7.82
CA TYR A 153 -13.64 4.61 -8.05
C TYR A 153 -13.35 3.41 -7.16
N TYR A 154 -14.41 2.76 -6.68
CA TYR A 154 -14.35 1.65 -5.75
C TYR A 154 -15.19 0.47 -6.28
N ILE A 155 -14.63 -0.74 -6.22
CA ILE A 155 -15.29 -1.94 -6.76
C ILE A 155 -16.17 -2.59 -5.71
N LEU A 156 -17.42 -2.85 -6.07
CA LEU A 156 -18.32 -3.75 -5.36
C LEU A 156 -18.81 -4.87 -6.28
N THR A 157 -19.13 -6.02 -5.69
CA THR A 157 -19.56 -7.17 -6.48
C THR A 157 -20.95 -6.96 -7.06
N ASN A 158 -21.90 -6.44 -6.24
CA ASN A 158 -23.30 -6.31 -6.62
C ASN A 158 -23.84 -4.95 -6.21
N HIS A 159 -24.87 -4.51 -6.94
CA HIS A 159 -25.72 -3.41 -6.49
C HIS A 159 -26.33 -3.70 -5.11
N PRO A 160 -26.57 -2.66 -4.30
CA PRO A 160 -27.30 -2.84 -3.05
C PRO A 160 -28.73 -3.35 -3.33
N VAL A 161 -29.29 -4.07 -2.38
CA VAL A 161 -30.70 -4.48 -2.46
C VAL A 161 -31.57 -3.23 -2.66
N GLN A 162 -32.63 -3.37 -3.46
CA GLN A 162 -33.52 -2.26 -3.79
C GLN A 162 -33.99 -1.51 -2.54
N GLY A 163 -33.83 -0.19 -2.56
CA GLY A 163 -34.17 0.71 -1.45
C GLY A 163 -33.03 0.94 -0.44
N LEU A 164 -31.93 0.20 -0.52
CA LEU A 164 -30.73 0.44 0.29
C LEU A 164 -29.72 1.32 -0.45
N LYS A 165 -28.97 2.12 0.30
CA LYS A 165 -27.87 2.93 -0.23
C LYS A 165 -26.52 2.20 -0.08
N VAL A 166 -25.59 2.49 -0.97
CA VAL A 166 -24.19 2.09 -0.80
C VAL A 166 -23.65 2.74 0.46
N THR A 167 -23.11 1.92 1.36
CA THR A 167 -22.41 2.39 2.55
C THR A 167 -20.93 2.02 2.42
N LEU A 168 -20.07 3.03 2.33
CA LEU A 168 -18.62 2.88 2.27
C LEU A 168 -17.99 3.45 3.53
N LYS A 169 -16.73 3.07 3.79
CA LYS A 169 -15.87 3.78 4.75
C LYS A 169 -15.67 5.22 4.28
N ALA A 170 -15.17 6.10 5.15
CA ALA A 170 -14.94 7.48 4.78
C ALA A 170 -13.67 7.67 3.92
N GLY A 171 -12.70 6.77 4.06
CA GLY A 171 -11.48 6.73 3.26
C GLY A 171 -10.98 5.31 3.07
N THR A 172 -10.14 5.10 2.05
CA THR A 172 -9.43 3.85 1.78
C THR A 172 -8.17 4.09 0.96
N HIS A 173 -7.43 3.01 0.72
CA HIS A 173 -6.18 2.95 -0.03
C HIS A 173 -6.17 1.71 -0.92
N GLY A 174 -5.08 1.51 -1.70
CA GLY A 174 -4.89 0.32 -2.54
C GLY A 174 -5.10 0.58 -4.04
N TRP A 175 -5.32 1.84 -4.46
CA TRP A 175 -5.27 2.20 -5.88
C TRP A 175 -3.83 2.19 -6.40
N ALA A 176 -3.69 2.26 -7.72
CA ALA A 176 -2.41 2.32 -8.39
C ALA A 176 -1.52 3.45 -7.86
N PHE A 177 -0.24 3.16 -7.68
CA PHE A 177 0.74 4.07 -7.06
C PHE A 177 1.06 5.30 -7.92
N GLU A 178 0.67 5.36 -9.18
CA GLU A 178 0.76 6.57 -10.00
C GLU A 178 -0.07 7.72 -9.42
N ASN A 179 -1.05 7.40 -8.61
CA ASN A 179 -1.86 8.38 -7.90
C ASN A 179 -1.09 8.88 -6.66
N LYS A 180 -0.79 10.18 -6.63
CA LYS A 180 -0.04 10.80 -5.52
C LYS A 180 -0.69 10.61 -4.16
N GLN A 181 -2.01 10.45 -4.10
CA GLN A 181 -2.76 10.16 -2.88
C GLN A 181 -2.37 8.81 -2.26
N MET A 182 -1.83 7.88 -3.08
CA MET A 182 -1.34 6.58 -2.62
C MET A 182 0.13 6.59 -2.22
N HIS A 183 0.84 7.70 -2.42
CA HIS A 183 2.25 7.76 -2.08
C HIS A 183 2.45 7.63 -0.57
N ALA A 184 3.42 6.80 -0.22
CA ALA A 184 3.89 6.64 1.14
C ALA A 184 4.82 7.79 1.56
N PHE A 185 5.00 7.92 2.85
CA PHE A 185 5.93 8.84 3.49
C PHE A 185 7.24 8.13 3.86
N PHE A 186 8.36 8.83 3.72
CA PHE A 186 9.68 8.33 4.15
C PHE A 186 10.48 9.44 4.81
N MET A 187 11.06 9.14 5.96
CA MET A 187 12.04 9.97 6.65
C MET A 187 13.09 9.07 7.31
N ALA A 188 14.34 9.52 7.32
CA ALA A 188 15.42 8.83 8.03
C ALA A 188 16.35 9.84 8.69
N ALA A 189 16.81 9.52 9.91
CA ALA A 189 17.74 10.34 10.66
C ALA A 189 18.63 9.45 11.56
N GLY A 190 19.85 9.86 11.82
CA GLY A 190 20.79 9.14 12.69
C GLY A 190 22.23 9.27 12.26
N ASN A 191 23.12 8.53 12.91
CA ASN A 191 24.57 8.68 12.75
C ASN A 191 25.09 8.35 11.34
N ASN A 192 24.43 7.41 10.66
CA ASN A 192 24.81 6.96 9.34
C ASN A 192 23.90 7.52 8.23
N ILE A 193 23.11 8.55 8.52
CA ILE A 193 22.18 9.15 7.55
C ILE A 193 22.65 10.55 7.16
N ALA A 194 22.71 10.82 5.86
CA ALA A 194 23.04 12.13 5.34
C ALA A 194 22.00 13.18 5.78
N VAL A 195 22.47 14.25 6.44
CA VAL A 195 21.62 15.31 6.99
C VAL A 195 21.18 16.32 5.93
N ASN A 196 20.04 16.99 6.17
CA ASN A 196 19.52 18.09 5.35
C ASN A 196 19.36 17.73 3.87
N LYS A 197 18.86 16.53 3.58
CA LYS A 197 18.59 16.08 2.21
C LYS A 197 17.08 15.98 1.98
N ILE A 198 16.61 16.60 0.91
CA ILE A 198 15.32 16.30 0.29
C ILE A 198 15.62 15.36 -0.87
N ILE A 199 15.03 14.18 -0.86
CA ILE A 199 15.31 13.14 -1.84
C ILE A 199 14.15 13.00 -2.82
N PRO A 200 14.41 12.65 -4.10
CA PRO A 200 13.35 12.34 -5.05
C PRO A 200 12.48 11.18 -4.56
N ALA A 201 11.23 11.13 -5.02
CA ALA A 201 10.36 9.99 -4.79
C ALA A 201 11.02 8.70 -5.33
N PHE A 202 10.81 7.60 -4.61
CA PHE A 202 11.36 6.29 -4.93
C PHE A 202 10.33 5.20 -4.62
N GLN A 203 10.57 3.96 -5.04
CA GLN A 203 9.65 2.86 -4.77
C GLN A 203 9.82 2.35 -3.34
N ASN A 204 8.73 2.06 -2.65
CA ASN A 204 8.77 1.61 -1.25
C ASN A 204 9.57 0.32 -1.05
N VAL A 205 9.64 -0.54 -2.07
CA VAL A 205 10.48 -1.75 -2.08
C VAL A 205 11.99 -1.45 -1.92
N ASP A 206 12.44 -0.22 -2.18
CA ASP A 206 13.83 0.22 -2.01
C ASP A 206 14.22 0.41 -0.53
N VAL A 207 13.25 0.47 0.38
CA VAL A 207 13.50 0.56 1.83
C VAL A 207 14.18 -0.70 2.36
N TYR A 208 13.81 -1.88 1.86
CA TYR A 208 14.41 -3.14 2.30
C TYR A 208 15.93 -3.19 2.08
N PRO A 209 16.48 -2.97 0.86
CA PRO A 209 17.93 -2.94 0.67
C PRO A 209 18.61 -1.77 1.41
N PHE A 210 17.94 -0.65 1.65
CA PHE A 210 18.47 0.44 2.45
C PHE A 210 18.70 0.00 3.91
N VAL A 211 17.74 -0.70 4.51
CA VAL A 211 17.88 -1.25 5.87
C VAL A 211 19.00 -2.29 5.94
N LEU A 212 19.13 -3.16 4.93
CA LEU A 212 20.25 -4.11 4.86
C LEU A 212 21.60 -3.40 4.85
N ASP A 213 21.75 -2.35 4.03
CA ASP A 213 22.99 -1.56 3.97
C ASP A 213 23.27 -0.86 5.31
N LEU A 214 22.27 -0.30 6.01
CA LEU A 214 22.44 0.30 7.34
C LEU A 214 22.90 -0.71 8.40
N LEU A 215 22.44 -1.95 8.29
CA LEU A 215 22.82 -3.04 9.19
C LEU A 215 24.10 -3.79 8.76
N ASN A 216 24.68 -3.39 7.64
CA ASN A 216 25.81 -4.07 7.00
C ASN A 216 25.53 -5.57 6.76
N LEU A 217 24.31 -5.87 6.32
CA LEU A 217 23.86 -7.23 6.01
C LEU A 217 23.84 -7.48 4.51
N SER A 218 24.11 -8.73 4.14
CA SER A 218 23.95 -9.24 2.77
C SER A 218 22.86 -10.30 2.73
N THR A 219 22.23 -10.45 1.58
CA THR A 219 21.23 -11.51 1.35
C THR A 219 21.45 -12.14 -0.02
N SER A 220 21.22 -13.45 -0.09
CA SER A 220 21.11 -14.21 -1.35
C SER A 220 19.66 -14.33 -1.83
N VAL A 221 18.69 -13.92 -1.01
CA VAL A 221 17.27 -13.95 -1.39
C VAL A 221 17.00 -12.82 -2.38
N PRO A 222 16.39 -13.12 -3.56
CA PRO A 222 15.97 -12.09 -4.50
C PRO A 222 14.95 -11.13 -3.88
N PHE A 223 15.01 -9.86 -4.25
CA PHE A 223 14.06 -8.82 -3.86
C PHE A 223 13.90 -7.77 -4.97
N ASP A 224 12.79 -7.05 -4.96
CA ASP A 224 12.40 -6.13 -6.04
C ASP A 224 13.10 -4.76 -5.93
N GLY A 225 13.55 -4.37 -4.75
CA GLY A 225 14.13 -3.05 -4.49
C GLY A 225 15.50 -2.83 -5.17
N ASN A 226 15.77 -1.58 -5.53
CA ASN A 226 17.06 -1.16 -6.10
C ASN A 226 18.02 -0.71 -5.00
N LYS A 227 19.09 -1.49 -4.78
CA LYS A 227 20.14 -1.18 -3.78
C LYS A 227 20.78 0.22 -3.93
N LYS A 228 20.81 0.78 -5.15
CA LYS A 228 21.51 2.04 -5.42
C LYS A 228 20.70 3.28 -5.04
N THR A 229 19.37 3.17 -4.96
CA THR A 229 18.46 4.31 -4.80
C THR A 229 18.78 5.11 -3.54
N LEU A 230 18.80 4.46 -2.39
CA LEU A 230 18.99 5.11 -1.08
C LEU A 230 20.41 5.00 -0.53
N LYS A 231 21.25 4.09 -1.05
CA LYS A 231 22.63 3.87 -0.58
C LYS A 231 23.47 5.15 -0.53
N ARG A 232 23.31 6.06 -1.51
CA ARG A 232 24.03 7.34 -1.58
C ARG A 232 23.74 8.31 -0.42
N TYR A 233 22.71 8.03 0.38
CA TYR A 233 22.34 8.81 1.56
C TYR A 233 22.83 8.17 2.86
N ILE A 234 23.52 7.03 2.79
CA ILE A 234 24.21 6.43 3.93
C ILE A 234 25.61 7.04 3.99
N THR A 235 25.99 7.54 5.16
CA THR A 235 27.32 8.06 5.42
C THR A 235 28.14 6.99 6.14
N THR A 236 29.38 6.79 5.72
CA THR A 236 30.38 6.03 6.48
C THR A 236 31.11 6.98 7.40
N ASN A 237 31.01 6.77 8.69
CA ASN A 237 31.88 7.47 9.67
C ASN A 237 33.29 6.90 9.60
#